data_a51df8d36d53bbc25366521e062870d3
#
_entry.id   a51df8d36d53bbc25366521e062870d3
#
_cell.length_a   1.000
_cell.length_b   1.000
_cell.length_c   1.000
_cell.angle_alpha   90.00
_cell.angle_beta   90.00
_cell.angle_gamma   90.00
#
_symmetry.space_group_name_H-M   'P 1'
#
loop_
_entity.id
_entity.type
_entity.pdbx_description
1 polymer ?
#
loop_
_entity_poly.entity_id
_entity_poly.type
_entity_poly.pdbx_seq_one_letter_code
_entity_poly.pdbx_strand_id
1 'polypeptide(L)'
;MAVKLELYRVFKEVAETGNISAAAKNLYISQSAVSQSVKQLETALQARLFARSPRGVTLTGEGQMLYQYVRNALGLLATGEDKLSQAQQLLLGTLTIGASDTVTGQFLTPYLDEFHHQHPGIRLKIVSGRSAKVVSMLRSGAVDIAFASSPKDSTLETWPCFTTHSVFVAGKNYHCDFDKIYTRQEMAEFPLILLERKASSRVFLEQEFLKAGVTLTPEIELSSRQLLVTL
;
A
#
# COMPACT_ATOMS: atom_id res chain seq x y z
N MET A 1 19.41 19.46 18.65
CA MET A 1 18.72 20.56 17.94
C MET A 1 17.60 20.00 17.08
N ALA A 2 16.41 20.62 17.12
CA ALA A 2 15.32 20.20 16.24
C ALA A 2 15.65 20.61 14.80
N VAL A 3 15.63 19.66 13.87
CA VAL A 3 15.82 19.92 12.43
C VAL A 3 14.59 20.64 11.89
N LYS A 4 14.80 21.67 11.06
CA LYS A 4 13.69 22.41 10.45
C LYS A 4 12.93 21.53 9.45
N LEU A 5 11.60 21.61 9.45
CA LEU A 5 10.72 20.82 8.57
C LEU A 5 11.03 21.05 7.08
N GLU A 6 11.44 22.26 6.72
CA GLU A 6 11.79 22.63 5.36
C GLU A 6 12.94 21.79 4.78
N LEU A 7 13.92 21.40 5.62
CA LEU A 7 15.01 20.54 5.19
C LEU A 7 14.49 19.14 4.78
N TYR A 8 13.48 18.64 5.46
CA TYR A 8 12.84 17.37 5.11
C TYR A 8 12.01 17.48 3.82
N ARG A 9 11.37 18.64 3.54
CA ARG A 9 10.67 18.88 2.28
C ARG A 9 11.64 18.85 1.10
N VAL A 10 12.76 19.56 1.23
CA VAL A 10 13.82 19.54 0.21
C VAL A 10 14.40 18.14 0.02
N PHE A 11 14.67 17.42 1.10
CA PHE A 11 15.16 16.03 1.05
C PHE A 11 14.20 15.11 0.29
N LYS A 12 12.90 15.18 0.60
CA LYS A 12 11.86 14.41 -0.07
C LYS A 12 11.85 14.69 -1.58
N GLU A 13 11.86 15.95 -1.97
CA GLU A 13 11.82 16.35 -3.38
C GLU A 13 13.05 15.88 -4.17
N VAL A 14 14.24 15.95 -3.58
CA VAL A 14 15.47 15.43 -4.17
C VAL A 14 15.41 13.89 -4.28
N ALA A 15 14.84 13.21 -3.30
CA ALA A 15 14.67 11.75 -3.33
C ALA A 15 13.72 11.28 -4.44
N GLU A 16 12.65 12.03 -4.68
CA GLU A 16 11.63 11.71 -5.69
C GLU A 16 12.10 12.02 -7.12
N THR A 17 12.83 13.11 -7.29
CA THR A 17 13.32 13.53 -8.61
C THR A 17 14.63 12.85 -9.02
N GLY A 18 15.45 12.39 -8.06
CA GLY A 18 16.78 11.87 -8.30
C GLY A 18 17.77 12.91 -8.87
N ASN A 19 17.38 14.21 -8.88
CA ASN A 19 18.13 15.28 -9.53
C ASN A 19 17.95 16.61 -8.78
N ILE A 20 19.08 17.20 -8.35
CA ILE A 20 19.08 18.44 -7.57
C ILE A 20 18.51 19.63 -8.38
N SER A 21 18.79 19.70 -9.68
CA SER A 21 18.29 20.78 -10.53
C SER A 21 16.79 20.67 -10.77
N ALA A 22 16.28 19.44 -10.94
CA ALA A 22 14.84 19.20 -11.06
C ALA A 22 14.10 19.52 -9.75
N ALA A 23 14.64 19.09 -8.60
CA ALA A 23 14.10 19.44 -7.29
C ALA A 23 14.08 20.97 -7.05
N ALA A 24 15.16 21.67 -7.44
CA ALA A 24 15.24 23.12 -7.34
C ALA A 24 14.12 23.83 -8.15
N LYS A 25 13.89 23.35 -9.37
CA LYS A 25 12.80 23.84 -10.23
C LYS A 25 11.42 23.62 -9.60
N ASN A 26 11.16 22.42 -9.09
CA ASN A 26 9.87 22.06 -8.47
C ASN A 26 9.61 22.87 -7.19
N LEU A 27 10.68 23.15 -6.42
CA LEU A 27 10.60 23.91 -5.18
C LEU A 27 10.69 25.45 -5.38
N TYR A 28 10.89 25.93 -6.61
CA TYR A 28 11.06 27.34 -6.94
C TYR A 28 12.21 28.02 -6.16
N ILE A 29 13.32 27.28 -5.95
CA ILE A 29 14.53 27.79 -5.29
C ILE A 29 15.77 27.50 -6.14
N SER A 30 16.92 28.06 -5.78
CA SER A 30 18.17 27.81 -6.50
C SER A 30 18.73 26.41 -6.21
N GLN A 31 19.45 25.85 -7.19
CA GLN A 31 20.15 24.57 -7.04
C GLN A 31 21.16 24.58 -5.86
N SER A 32 21.82 25.75 -5.64
CA SER A 32 22.72 25.94 -4.50
C SER A 32 21.98 25.83 -3.17
N ALA A 33 20.76 26.41 -3.07
CA ALA A 33 19.93 26.33 -1.88
C ALA A 33 19.50 24.88 -1.59
N VAL A 34 19.09 24.10 -2.61
CA VAL A 34 18.79 22.68 -2.46
C VAL A 34 20.01 21.93 -1.94
N SER A 35 21.18 22.11 -2.58
CA SER A 35 22.40 21.44 -2.17
C SER A 35 22.81 21.77 -0.73
N GLN A 36 22.64 23.04 -0.32
CA GLN A 36 22.92 23.51 1.03
C GLN A 36 21.93 22.90 2.04
N SER A 37 20.65 22.85 1.72
CA SER A 37 19.61 22.24 2.56
C SER A 37 19.87 20.75 2.79
N VAL A 38 20.20 20.00 1.74
CA VAL A 38 20.58 18.60 1.86
C VAL A 38 21.80 18.45 2.78
N LYS A 39 22.86 19.23 2.57
CA LYS A 39 24.06 19.18 3.40
C LYS A 39 23.77 19.54 4.86
N GLN A 40 22.93 20.52 5.11
CA GLN A 40 22.48 20.89 6.47
C GLN A 40 21.76 19.73 7.16
N LEU A 41 20.87 19.05 6.45
CA LEU A 41 20.14 17.89 6.96
C LEU A 41 21.10 16.75 7.29
N GLU A 42 21.98 16.38 6.35
CA GLU A 42 23.01 15.34 6.55
C GLU A 42 23.92 15.65 7.75
N THR A 43 24.33 16.91 7.90
CA THR A 43 25.13 17.36 9.04
C THR A 43 24.35 17.25 10.34
N ALA A 44 23.10 17.70 10.38
CA ALA A 44 22.27 17.67 11.58
C ALA A 44 21.96 16.24 12.05
N LEU A 45 21.83 15.30 11.09
CA LEU A 45 21.55 13.89 11.38
C LEU A 45 22.82 13.03 11.48
N GLN A 46 23.99 13.60 11.21
CA GLN A 46 25.28 12.89 11.17
C GLN A 46 25.26 11.65 10.26
N ALA A 47 24.49 11.72 9.15
CA ALA A 47 24.30 10.63 8.22
C ALA A 47 24.37 11.14 6.77
N ARG A 48 24.91 10.31 5.86
CA ARG A 48 24.83 10.57 4.44
C ARG A 48 23.53 9.98 3.90
N LEU A 49 22.69 10.85 3.34
CA LEU A 49 21.37 10.45 2.85
C LEU A 49 21.38 10.20 1.33
N PHE A 50 22.34 10.82 0.61
CA PHE A 50 22.49 10.65 -0.82
C PHE A 50 23.88 10.20 -1.24
N ALA A 51 23.91 9.30 -2.22
CA ALA A 51 25.10 9.00 -3.03
C ALA A 51 25.01 9.81 -4.34
N ARG A 52 26.13 10.48 -4.69
CA ARG A 52 26.23 11.29 -5.92
C ARG A 52 26.89 10.47 -7.03
N SER A 53 26.35 10.54 -8.23
CA SER A 53 26.91 9.93 -9.43
C SER A 53 26.82 10.89 -10.64
N PRO A 54 27.52 10.64 -11.73
CA PRO A 54 27.37 11.42 -12.97
C PRO A 54 25.94 11.38 -13.55
N ARG A 55 25.12 10.41 -13.12
CA ARG A 55 23.73 10.25 -13.56
C ARG A 55 22.72 10.93 -12.64
N GLY A 56 23.16 11.57 -11.56
CA GLY A 56 22.30 12.23 -10.59
C GLY A 56 22.58 11.79 -9.15
N VAL A 57 21.56 11.87 -8.30
CA VAL A 57 21.64 11.47 -6.87
C VAL A 57 20.70 10.32 -6.60
N THR A 58 21.16 9.37 -5.77
CA THR A 58 20.36 8.21 -5.30
C THR A 58 20.40 8.16 -3.79
N LEU A 59 19.35 7.62 -3.15
CA LEU A 59 19.31 7.44 -1.71
C LEU A 59 20.34 6.40 -1.27
N THR A 60 21.02 6.66 -0.14
CA THR A 60 21.76 5.65 0.63
C THR A 60 20.79 4.75 1.40
N GLY A 61 21.29 3.73 2.12
CA GLY A 61 20.46 2.91 3.02
C GLY A 61 19.77 3.76 4.10
N GLU A 62 20.53 4.66 4.73
CA GLU A 62 20.02 5.62 5.74
C GLU A 62 19.02 6.59 5.11
N GLY A 63 19.30 7.07 3.89
CA GLY A 63 18.38 7.91 3.13
C GLY A 63 17.08 7.21 2.81
N GLN A 64 17.12 5.93 2.41
CA GLN A 64 15.94 5.14 2.11
C GLN A 64 15.07 4.95 3.36
N MET A 65 15.69 4.64 4.49
CA MET A 65 14.99 4.52 5.77
C MET A 65 14.31 5.83 6.15
N LEU A 66 15.04 6.94 6.15
CA LEU A 66 14.51 8.26 6.50
C LEU A 66 13.39 8.69 5.54
N TYR A 67 13.52 8.42 4.24
CA TYR A 67 12.54 8.80 3.23
C TYR A 67 11.15 8.22 3.52
N GLN A 68 11.05 6.99 4.00
CA GLN A 68 9.76 6.39 4.36
C GLN A 68 9.04 7.19 5.44
N TYR A 69 9.76 7.59 6.49
CA TYR A 69 9.19 8.39 7.57
C TYR A 69 8.84 9.81 7.14
N VAL A 70 9.74 10.47 6.41
CA VAL A 70 9.54 11.85 5.94
C VAL A 70 8.35 11.94 5.01
N ARG A 71 8.22 11.02 4.05
CA ARG A 71 7.08 10.96 3.14
C ARG A 71 5.76 10.82 3.89
N ASN A 72 5.70 9.93 4.89
CA ASN A 72 4.50 9.71 5.68
C ASN A 72 4.17 10.93 6.56
N ALA A 73 5.16 11.53 7.22
CA ALA A 73 4.96 12.70 8.08
C ALA A 73 4.45 13.91 7.28
N LEU A 74 5.06 14.20 6.13
CA LEU A 74 4.62 15.30 5.26
C LEU A 74 3.23 15.03 4.66
N GLY A 75 2.92 13.77 4.34
CA GLY A 75 1.58 13.36 3.90
C GLY A 75 0.51 13.58 4.98
N LEU A 76 0.82 13.26 6.24
CA LEU A 76 -0.10 13.51 7.37
C LEU A 76 -0.33 15.00 7.60
N LEU A 77 0.70 15.83 7.48
CA LEU A 77 0.55 17.28 7.58
C LEU A 77 -0.37 17.83 6.48
N ALA A 78 -0.14 17.44 5.22
CA ALA A 78 -1.00 17.84 4.10
C ALA A 78 -2.46 17.40 4.32
N THR A 79 -2.68 16.16 4.79
CA THR A 79 -4.01 15.67 5.14
C THR A 79 -4.68 16.50 6.23
N GLY A 80 -3.91 16.92 7.25
CA GLY A 80 -4.42 17.79 8.32
C GLY A 80 -4.84 19.18 7.80
N GLU A 81 -4.04 19.77 6.93
CA GLU A 81 -4.33 21.05 6.25
C GLU A 81 -5.60 20.93 5.39
N ASP A 82 -5.74 19.86 4.61
CA ASP A 82 -6.93 19.59 3.79
C ASP A 82 -8.19 19.40 4.67
N LYS A 83 -8.09 18.64 5.76
CA LYS A 83 -9.23 18.46 6.69
C LYS A 83 -9.63 19.77 7.37
N LEU A 84 -8.68 20.63 7.72
CA LEU A 84 -8.96 21.94 8.28
C LEU A 84 -9.69 22.82 7.27
N SER A 85 -9.24 22.83 6.03
CA SER A 85 -9.90 23.56 4.92
C SER A 85 -11.33 23.06 4.68
N GLN A 86 -11.55 21.74 4.70
CA GLN A 86 -12.89 21.13 4.56
C GLN A 86 -13.80 21.47 5.74
N ALA A 87 -13.28 21.47 6.98
CA ALA A 87 -14.03 21.85 8.17
C ALA A 87 -14.46 23.33 8.14
N GLN A 88 -13.66 24.21 7.56
CA GLN A 88 -14.00 25.64 7.38
C GLN A 88 -15.08 25.87 6.33
N GLN A 89 -15.23 24.97 5.34
CA GLN A 89 -16.28 25.05 4.31
C GLN A 89 -17.63 24.47 4.73
N LEU A 90 -17.77 24.01 5.98
CA LEU A 90 -19.01 23.73 6.75
C LEU A 90 -20.03 22.72 6.20
N LEU A 91 -19.86 22.09 5.03
CA LEU A 91 -20.94 21.22 4.50
C LEU A 91 -20.52 19.92 3.79
N LEU A 92 -19.28 19.70 3.41
CA LEU A 92 -18.93 18.57 2.54
C LEU A 92 -17.60 17.93 2.93
N GLY A 93 -17.63 16.94 3.81
CA GLY A 93 -16.48 16.09 4.07
C GLY A 93 -16.25 15.08 2.94
N THR A 94 -15.02 14.61 2.78
CA THR A 94 -14.70 13.44 1.93
C THR A 94 -14.18 12.33 2.82
N LEU A 95 -14.82 11.15 2.76
CA LEU A 95 -14.32 9.92 3.37
C LEU A 95 -13.62 9.11 2.28
N THR A 96 -12.30 8.97 2.41
CA THR A 96 -11.49 8.19 1.47
C THR A 96 -11.20 6.81 2.04
N ILE A 97 -11.65 5.76 1.35
CA ILE A 97 -11.53 4.37 1.78
C ILE A 97 -10.58 3.63 0.85
N GLY A 98 -9.56 2.99 1.41
CA GLY A 98 -8.64 2.10 0.70
C GLY A 98 -9.09 0.64 0.84
N ALA A 99 -9.37 -0.04 -0.26
CA ALA A 99 -9.76 -1.45 -0.27
C ALA A 99 -9.36 -2.13 -1.58
N SER A 100 -9.35 -3.47 -1.63
CA SER A 100 -9.27 -4.19 -2.90
C SER A 100 -10.61 -4.18 -3.62
N ASP A 101 -10.59 -4.36 -4.94
CA ASP A 101 -11.83 -4.43 -5.76
C ASP A 101 -12.78 -5.53 -5.25
N THR A 102 -12.23 -6.67 -4.83
CA THR A 102 -13.02 -7.77 -4.25
C THR A 102 -13.71 -7.36 -2.95
N VAL A 103 -12.98 -6.70 -2.04
CA VAL A 103 -13.57 -6.23 -0.77
C VAL A 103 -14.60 -5.14 -1.03
N THR A 104 -14.32 -4.23 -1.95
CA THR A 104 -15.26 -3.19 -2.33
C THR A 104 -16.55 -3.78 -2.90
N GLY A 105 -16.45 -4.65 -3.91
CA GLY A 105 -17.62 -5.17 -4.61
C GLY A 105 -18.43 -6.18 -3.80
N GLN A 106 -17.79 -7.04 -3.02
CA GLN A 106 -18.49 -8.12 -2.31
C GLN A 106 -18.85 -7.81 -0.86
N PHE A 107 -18.12 -6.90 -0.21
CA PHE A 107 -18.34 -6.59 1.18
C PHE A 107 -18.81 -5.15 1.40
N LEU A 108 -18.12 -4.15 0.83
CA LEU A 108 -18.39 -2.75 1.17
C LEU A 108 -19.63 -2.17 0.50
N THR A 109 -19.99 -2.62 -0.71
CA THR A 109 -21.06 -2.00 -1.50
C THR A 109 -22.35 -1.75 -0.71
N PRO A 110 -22.95 -2.70 0.04
CA PRO A 110 -24.17 -2.44 0.78
C PRO A 110 -24.00 -1.39 1.90
N TYR A 111 -22.85 -1.38 2.56
CA TYR A 111 -22.56 -0.39 3.62
C TYR A 111 -22.29 1.00 3.04
N LEU A 112 -21.69 1.11 1.87
CA LEU A 112 -21.45 2.38 1.19
C LEU A 112 -22.79 3.02 0.75
N ASP A 113 -23.72 2.21 0.26
CA ASP A 113 -25.06 2.66 -0.14
C ASP A 113 -25.83 3.17 1.10
N GLU A 114 -25.88 2.40 2.17
CA GLU A 114 -26.53 2.79 3.42
C GLU A 114 -25.89 4.08 3.99
N PHE A 115 -24.56 4.15 4.05
CA PHE A 115 -23.85 5.32 4.56
C PHE A 115 -24.14 6.57 3.72
N HIS A 116 -24.19 6.44 2.40
CA HIS A 116 -24.49 7.56 1.51
C HIS A 116 -25.92 8.08 1.68
N HIS A 117 -26.89 7.19 1.91
CA HIS A 117 -28.27 7.58 2.24
C HIS A 117 -28.37 8.32 3.57
N GLN A 118 -27.63 7.88 4.58
CA GLN A 118 -27.65 8.51 5.92
C GLN A 118 -26.86 9.82 5.97
N HIS A 119 -25.82 9.95 5.13
CA HIS A 119 -24.88 11.08 5.10
C HIS A 119 -24.67 11.62 3.70
N PRO A 120 -25.71 12.16 3.03
CA PRO A 120 -25.62 12.59 1.61
C PRO A 120 -24.65 13.75 1.38
N GLY A 121 -24.29 14.51 2.43
CA GLY A 121 -23.28 15.57 2.35
C GLY A 121 -21.83 15.08 2.40
N ILE A 122 -21.60 13.78 2.65
CA ILE A 122 -20.25 13.22 2.68
C ILE A 122 -19.92 12.56 1.34
N ARG A 123 -18.88 13.06 0.69
CA ARG A 123 -18.37 12.44 -0.55
C ARG A 123 -17.58 11.18 -0.21
N LEU A 124 -17.98 10.05 -0.79
CA LEU A 124 -17.23 8.80 -0.71
C LEU A 124 -16.20 8.70 -1.85
N LYS A 125 -14.94 8.42 -1.50
CA LYS A 125 -13.86 8.14 -2.44
C LYS A 125 -13.26 6.79 -2.15
N ILE A 126 -13.38 5.85 -3.08
CA ILE A 126 -12.78 4.52 -2.95
C ILE A 126 -11.48 4.49 -3.75
N VAL A 127 -10.41 4.02 -3.11
CA VAL A 127 -9.10 3.87 -3.74
C VAL A 127 -8.73 2.39 -3.73
N SER A 128 -8.60 1.83 -4.92
CA SER A 128 -8.27 0.42 -5.07
C SER A 128 -6.79 0.14 -4.80
N GLY A 129 -6.53 -0.94 -4.07
CA GLY A 129 -5.17 -1.40 -3.80
C GLY A 129 -5.12 -2.71 -3.02
N ARG A 130 -3.96 -3.39 -3.13
CA ARG A 130 -3.66 -4.56 -2.30
C ARG A 130 -3.43 -4.13 -0.85
N SER A 131 -3.56 -5.06 0.10
CA SER A 131 -3.42 -4.80 1.54
C SER A 131 -2.19 -3.95 1.90
N ALA A 132 -1.01 -4.31 1.42
CA ALA A 132 0.21 -3.55 1.71
C ALA A 132 0.15 -2.10 1.18
N LYS A 133 -0.46 -1.89 0.00
CA LYS A 133 -0.62 -0.56 -0.60
C LYS A 133 -1.60 0.29 0.21
N VAL A 134 -2.79 -0.23 0.53
CA VAL A 134 -3.81 0.54 1.27
C VAL A 134 -3.35 0.85 2.70
N VAL A 135 -2.62 -0.05 3.35
CA VAL A 135 -1.97 0.22 4.64
C VAL A 135 -0.93 1.34 4.53
N SER A 136 -0.10 1.34 3.48
CA SER A 136 0.84 2.44 3.25
C SER A 136 0.13 3.78 3.00
N MET A 137 -1.00 3.76 2.29
CA MET A 137 -1.82 4.96 2.05
C MET A 137 -2.47 5.47 3.33
N LEU A 138 -2.92 4.57 4.22
CA LEU A 138 -3.44 4.95 5.54
C LEU A 138 -2.37 5.65 6.38
N ARG A 139 -1.15 5.11 6.41
CA ARG A 139 -0.02 5.72 7.14
C ARG A 139 0.37 7.10 6.62
N SER A 140 0.23 7.34 5.32
CA SER A 140 0.51 8.64 4.71
C SER A 140 -0.67 9.60 4.76
N GLY A 141 -1.82 9.19 5.31
CA GLY A 141 -3.05 9.97 5.31
C GLY A 141 -3.74 10.10 3.96
N ALA A 142 -3.30 9.34 2.95
CA ALA A 142 -3.93 9.33 1.62
C ALA A 142 -5.29 8.63 1.60
N VAL A 143 -5.59 7.82 2.62
CA VAL A 143 -6.92 7.26 2.91
C VAL A 143 -7.22 7.41 4.39
N ASP A 144 -8.49 7.55 4.75
CA ASP A 144 -8.96 7.69 6.14
C ASP A 144 -9.17 6.33 6.80
N ILE A 145 -9.64 5.35 6.03
CA ILE A 145 -9.89 3.97 6.45
C ILE A 145 -9.29 3.04 5.41
N ALA A 146 -8.72 1.92 5.86
CA ALA A 146 -8.19 0.88 4.98
C ALA A 146 -8.74 -0.50 5.35
N PHE A 147 -9.24 -1.24 4.36
CA PHE A 147 -9.60 -2.64 4.50
C PHE A 147 -8.46 -3.51 3.97
N ALA A 148 -7.85 -4.26 4.86
CA ALA A 148 -6.65 -5.06 4.57
C ALA A 148 -6.72 -6.43 5.24
N SER A 149 -6.10 -7.44 4.63
CA SER A 149 -5.98 -8.77 5.22
C SER A 149 -4.92 -8.74 6.31
N SER A 150 -5.32 -8.98 7.57
CA SER A 150 -4.46 -9.18 8.76
C SER A 150 -3.16 -8.35 8.77
N PRO A 151 -3.22 -7.03 8.78
CA PRO A 151 -1.99 -6.24 8.85
C PRO A 151 -1.31 -6.50 10.20
N LYS A 152 -0.09 -7.04 10.18
CA LYS A 152 0.75 -7.18 11.37
C LYS A 152 1.44 -5.84 11.66
N ASP A 153 0.70 -4.91 12.20
CA ASP A 153 1.19 -3.57 12.45
C ASP A 153 0.63 -3.02 13.76
N SER A 154 1.45 -3.04 14.81
CA SER A 154 1.08 -2.55 16.15
C SER A 154 0.88 -1.04 16.23
N THR A 155 1.23 -0.29 15.18
CA THR A 155 1.07 1.17 15.13
C THR A 155 -0.29 1.60 14.60
N LEU A 156 -1.10 0.66 14.10
CA LEU A 156 -2.43 0.90 13.58
C LEU A 156 -3.49 0.33 14.51
N GLU A 157 -4.55 1.10 14.71
CA GLU A 157 -5.75 0.60 15.32
C GLU A 157 -6.51 -0.27 14.32
N THR A 158 -6.84 -1.50 14.71
CA THR A 158 -7.45 -2.48 13.79
C THR A 158 -8.65 -3.15 14.42
N TRP A 159 -9.71 -3.32 13.62
CA TRP A 159 -10.92 -4.05 14.00
C TRP A 159 -11.17 -5.20 13.02
N PRO A 160 -11.43 -6.42 13.51
CA PRO A 160 -11.81 -7.52 12.63
C PRO A 160 -13.22 -7.28 12.07
N CYS A 161 -13.36 -7.28 10.74
CA CYS A 161 -14.64 -7.08 10.08
C CYS A 161 -15.28 -8.40 9.67
N PHE A 162 -14.51 -9.31 9.06
CA PHE A 162 -14.99 -10.62 8.62
C PHE A 162 -13.82 -11.59 8.42
N THR A 163 -14.15 -12.88 8.44
CA THR A 163 -13.19 -13.95 8.17
C THR A 163 -13.45 -14.52 6.77
N THR A 164 -12.36 -14.79 6.03
CA THR A 164 -12.44 -15.45 4.72
C THR A 164 -11.73 -16.79 4.77
N HIS A 165 -12.26 -17.75 4.02
CA HIS A 165 -11.62 -19.04 3.82
C HIS A 165 -11.18 -19.16 2.35
N SER A 166 -9.99 -19.69 2.13
CA SER A 166 -9.54 -20.06 0.79
C SER A 166 -9.99 -21.48 0.47
N VAL A 167 -10.58 -21.65 -0.70
CA VAL A 167 -10.99 -22.95 -1.22
C VAL A 167 -10.34 -23.17 -2.58
N PHE A 168 -10.06 -24.42 -2.91
CA PHE A 168 -9.73 -24.83 -4.27
C PHE A 168 -11.03 -25.03 -5.04
N VAL A 169 -11.04 -24.62 -6.28
CA VAL A 169 -12.17 -24.82 -7.21
C VAL A 169 -11.65 -25.52 -8.46
N ALA A 170 -12.48 -26.33 -9.09
CA ALA A 170 -12.18 -26.95 -10.37
C ALA A 170 -13.28 -26.64 -11.37
N GLY A 171 -12.92 -26.53 -12.64
CA GLY A 171 -13.87 -26.37 -13.73
C GLY A 171 -14.81 -27.58 -13.83
N LYS A 172 -16.04 -27.38 -14.34
CA LYS A 172 -17.05 -28.45 -14.45
C LYS A 172 -16.59 -29.70 -15.23
N ASN A 173 -15.65 -29.52 -16.14
CA ASN A 173 -15.11 -30.59 -16.98
C ASN A 173 -13.80 -31.15 -16.45
N TYR A 174 -13.34 -30.71 -15.28
CA TYR A 174 -12.12 -31.21 -14.69
C TYR A 174 -12.40 -32.52 -13.95
N HIS A 175 -11.63 -33.57 -14.27
CA HIS A 175 -11.78 -34.88 -13.67
C HIS A 175 -11.04 -34.96 -12.32
N CYS A 176 -11.76 -34.70 -11.25
CA CYS A 176 -11.29 -34.98 -9.89
C CYS A 176 -12.47 -35.52 -9.05
N ASP A 177 -12.14 -36.19 -7.97
CA ASP A 177 -13.14 -36.69 -7.03
C ASP A 177 -13.48 -35.59 -6.03
N PHE A 178 -14.65 -34.95 -6.17
CA PHE A 178 -15.10 -33.83 -5.32
C PHE A 178 -15.51 -34.28 -3.91
N ASP A 179 -15.73 -35.56 -3.66
CA ASP A 179 -16.08 -36.12 -2.36
C ASP A 179 -14.83 -36.50 -1.55
N LYS A 180 -13.67 -36.60 -2.21
CA LYS A 180 -12.41 -36.90 -1.57
C LYS A 180 -11.79 -35.71 -0.85
N ILE A 181 -11.28 -35.95 0.37
CA ILE A 181 -10.42 -35.01 1.08
C ILE A 181 -8.98 -35.21 0.62
N TYR A 182 -8.43 -34.21 -0.06
CA TYR A 182 -7.07 -34.25 -0.55
C TYR A 182 -6.09 -33.71 0.49
N THR A 183 -4.96 -34.38 0.62
CA THR A 183 -3.81 -33.88 1.38
C THR A 183 -3.12 -32.73 0.64
N ARG A 184 -2.26 -31.97 1.35
CA ARG A 184 -1.49 -30.88 0.70
C ARG A 184 -0.53 -31.40 -0.36
N GLN A 185 0.03 -32.61 -0.17
CA GLN A 185 0.87 -33.29 -1.15
C GLN A 185 0.09 -33.59 -2.43
N GLU A 186 -1.05 -34.27 -2.31
CA GLU A 186 -1.91 -34.58 -3.46
C GLU A 186 -2.40 -33.33 -4.18
N MET A 187 -2.74 -32.27 -3.42
CA MET A 187 -3.15 -30.98 -4.03
C MET A 187 -2.05 -30.31 -4.84
N ALA A 188 -0.78 -30.49 -4.46
CA ALA A 188 0.35 -29.93 -5.19
C ALA A 188 0.66 -30.65 -6.50
N GLU A 189 0.13 -31.87 -6.70
CA GLU A 189 0.28 -32.65 -7.93
C GLU A 189 -0.72 -32.24 -9.03
N PHE A 190 -1.77 -31.48 -8.67
CA PHE A 190 -2.72 -30.96 -9.65
C PHE A 190 -2.11 -29.82 -10.47
N PRO A 191 -2.56 -29.61 -11.72
CA PRO A 191 -2.20 -28.45 -12.54
C PRO A 191 -2.86 -27.19 -11.96
N LEU A 192 -2.18 -26.52 -11.06
CA LEU A 192 -2.72 -25.38 -10.30
C LEU A 192 -2.65 -24.09 -11.09
N ILE A 193 -3.74 -23.33 -11.04
CA ILE A 193 -3.77 -21.91 -11.45
C ILE A 193 -3.82 -21.07 -10.17
N LEU A 194 -2.83 -20.24 -9.95
CA LEU A 194 -2.72 -19.47 -8.72
C LEU A 194 -2.50 -17.97 -9.04
N LEU A 195 -2.76 -17.15 -8.03
CA LEU A 195 -2.38 -15.74 -8.10
C LEU A 195 -0.86 -15.57 -8.00
N GLU A 196 -0.36 -14.44 -8.51
CA GLU A 196 1.05 -14.06 -8.41
C GLU A 196 1.55 -14.06 -6.95
N ARG A 197 2.83 -14.32 -6.73
CA ARG A 197 3.46 -14.48 -5.41
C ARG A 197 3.30 -13.29 -4.46
N LYS A 198 3.05 -12.09 -4.99
CA LYS A 198 2.82 -10.87 -4.17
C LYS A 198 1.38 -10.74 -3.66
N ALA A 199 0.45 -11.58 -4.08
CA ALA A 199 -0.93 -11.56 -3.58
C ALA A 199 -0.99 -12.14 -2.16
N SER A 200 -1.69 -11.45 -1.25
CA SER A 200 -1.78 -11.88 0.17
C SER A 200 -2.34 -13.29 0.34
N SER A 201 -3.33 -13.68 -0.47
CA SER A 201 -3.89 -15.03 -0.47
C SER A 201 -2.89 -16.08 -0.96
N ARG A 202 -2.03 -15.73 -1.94
CA ARG A 202 -0.96 -16.62 -2.40
C ARG A 202 0.11 -16.81 -1.32
N VAL A 203 0.54 -15.72 -0.68
CA VAL A 203 1.52 -15.79 0.43
C VAL A 203 0.98 -16.67 1.56
N PHE A 204 -0.29 -16.49 1.93
CA PHE A 204 -0.94 -17.33 2.95
C PHE A 204 -0.96 -18.79 2.53
N LEU A 205 -1.40 -19.10 1.31
CA LEU A 205 -1.48 -20.47 0.79
C LEU A 205 -0.10 -21.15 0.77
N GLU A 206 0.92 -20.47 0.25
CA GLU A 206 2.30 -21.01 0.23
C GLU A 206 2.81 -21.30 1.65
N GLN A 207 2.55 -20.41 2.62
CA GLN A 207 2.93 -20.63 4.00
C GLN A 207 2.24 -21.87 4.60
N GLU A 208 0.96 -22.08 4.32
CA GLU A 208 0.21 -23.26 4.80
C GLU A 208 0.73 -24.57 4.18
N PHE A 209 1.10 -24.55 2.89
CA PHE A 209 1.68 -25.72 2.24
C PHE A 209 3.11 -25.99 2.71
N LEU A 210 3.90 -24.94 2.90
CA LEU A 210 5.28 -25.04 3.39
C LEU A 210 5.35 -25.62 4.81
N LYS A 211 4.36 -25.38 5.69
CA LYS A 211 4.24 -26.03 7.00
C LYS A 211 4.15 -27.56 6.90
N ALA A 212 3.66 -28.07 5.78
CA ALA A 212 3.60 -29.52 5.49
C ALA A 212 4.80 -30.01 4.65
N GLY A 213 5.82 -29.16 4.44
CA GLY A 213 6.97 -29.49 3.61
C GLY A 213 6.70 -29.51 2.11
N VAL A 214 5.60 -28.92 1.66
CA VAL A 214 5.15 -28.93 0.26
C VAL A 214 5.37 -27.55 -0.37
N THR A 215 6.00 -27.53 -1.55
CA THR A 215 6.18 -26.34 -2.37
C THR A 215 5.17 -26.35 -3.52
N LEU A 216 4.44 -25.25 -3.70
CA LEU A 216 3.49 -25.10 -4.80
C LEU A 216 4.18 -24.60 -6.07
N THR A 217 3.99 -25.32 -7.16
CA THR A 217 4.48 -24.95 -8.49
C THR A 217 3.29 -24.85 -9.45
N PRO A 218 2.66 -23.66 -9.57
CA PRO A 218 1.51 -23.51 -10.45
C PRO A 218 1.93 -23.59 -11.92
N GLU A 219 1.05 -24.13 -12.76
CA GLU A 219 1.20 -24.10 -14.22
C GLU A 219 0.89 -22.70 -14.81
N ILE A 220 -0.08 -22.00 -14.16
CA ILE A 220 -0.46 -20.65 -14.59
C ILE A 220 -0.45 -19.71 -13.37
N GLU A 221 0.19 -18.57 -13.53
CA GLU A 221 0.15 -17.47 -12.56
C GLU A 221 -0.64 -16.28 -13.13
N LEU A 222 -1.57 -15.75 -12.34
CA LEU A 222 -2.44 -14.64 -12.72
C LEU A 222 -2.30 -13.47 -11.76
N SER A 223 -2.41 -12.25 -12.26
CA SER A 223 -2.43 -11.04 -11.42
C SER A 223 -3.83 -10.67 -10.94
N SER A 224 -4.89 -11.18 -11.58
CA SER A 224 -6.29 -10.86 -11.29
C SER A 224 -7.05 -12.07 -10.76
N ARG A 225 -7.71 -11.88 -9.61
CA ARG A 225 -8.61 -12.91 -9.04
C ARG A 225 -9.83 -13.16 -9.94
N GLN A 226 -10.32 -12.15 -10.63
CA GLN A 226 -11.46 -12.27 -11.51
C GLN A 226 -11.14 -13.21 -12.69
N LEU A 227 -9.95 -13.09 -13.27
CA LEU A 227 -9.49 -14.02 -14.30
C LEU A 227 -9.36 -15.46 -13.78
N LEU A 228 -8.90 -15.65 -12.55
CA LEU A 228 -8.77 -16.97 -11.94
C LEU A 228 -10.12 -17.70 -11.81
N VAL A 229 -11.21 -16.98 -11.64
CA VAL A 229 -12.57 -17.58 -11.54
C VAL A 229 -13.20 -17.78 -12.92
N THR A 230 -12.70 -17.10 -13.95
CA THR A 230 -13.24 -17.16 -15.30
C THR A 230 -12.61 -18.30 -16.12
N LEU A 231 -11.38 -18.70 -15.80
CA LEU A 231 -10.68 -19.82 -16.42
C LEU A 231 -11.08 -21.17 -15.81
#